data_e70572eadab043f93f5798991246cdbc
#
_entry.id   e70572eadab043f93f5798991246cdbc
#
_cell.length_a   1.000
_cell.length_b   1.000
_cell.length_c   1.000
_cell.angle_alpha   90.00
_cell.angle_beta   90.00
_cell.angle_gamma   90.00
#
_symmetry.space_group_name_H-M   'P 1'
#
loop_
_entity.id
_entity.type
_entity.pdbx_description
1 polymer ?
#
loop_
_entity_poly.entity_id
_entity_poly.type
_entity_poly.pdbx_seq_one_letter_code
_entity_poly.pdbx_strand_id
1 'polypeptide(L)'
;MDNKTFKLSTIAKTVLPLISVAVISGCGSDSTNEDTTNPGSGLYPAGENEVVIYYKRDVASASTASDYEGWGLHLWNGEGCTSTDLDAMGIPGTGTDWSAPHPFDGINDTYGAYYVLKINPDASDPHECMNFILHKGDEKAFGSANSKVELTKIGESKGLFGFHGSSELYYEPIEERPVDIDGQKAHWLDANTIAWEAATSADSMKLFYSLSNDIKMDEDKQISGGTAVELTKAGELSDGLKSRFRHLASLQAAGIDVDDATLRTILKSQIVMVAYNANGDVISATEVQKPGVLDAVFADSKAGNAIGQELGAIVEGSAATFKLWAPTAQDVDLISTMKT
;
A
#
# COMPACT_ATOMS: atom_id res chain seq x y z
N MET A 1 38.21 12.48 -32.06
CA MET A 1 39.05 12.78 -30.89
C MET A 1 38.80 14.22 -30.52
N ASP A 2 37.87 14.45 -29.58
CA ASP A 2 37.71 15.76 -28.95
C ASP A 2 37.32 15.54 -27.48
N ASN A 3 38.32 15.86 -26.65
CA ASN A 3 38.26 15.84 -25.18
C ASN A 3 37.47 17.09 -24.70
N LYS A 4 36.30 16.94 -24.09
CA LYS A 4 35.66 18.01 -23.34
C LYS A 4 35.87 17.82 -21.84
N THR A 5 36.72 18.66 -21.29
CA THR A 5 36.99 18.81 -19.87
C THR A 5 35.87 19.60 -19.19
N PHE A 6 35.22 19.05 -18.15
CA PHE A 6 34.28 19.79 -17.30
C PHE A 6 35.03 20.47 -16.15
N LYS A 7 34.86 21.79 -16.01
CA LYS A 7 35.38 22.58 -14.90
C LYS A 7 34.36 22.57 -13.73
N LEU A 8 34.80 22.16 -12.53
CA LEU A 8 34.09 22.39 -11.30
C LEU A 8 34.16 23.88 -10.93
N SER A 9 33.01 24.47 -10.63
CA SER A 9 32.89 25.81 -10.08
C SER A 9 32.79 25.70 -8.55
N THR A 10 33.73 26.36 -7.88
CA THR A 10 33.85 26.47 -6.42
C THR A 10 32.85 27.51 -5.94
N ILE A 11 31.92 27.15 -5.03
CA ILE A 11 31.04 28.09 -4.34
C ILE A 11 31.64 28.45 -2.98
N ALA A 12 31.77 29.74 -2.75
CA ALA A 12 32.39 30.37 -1.61
C ALA A 12 31.57 30.19 -0.31
N LYS A 13 32.27 29.89 0.79
CA LYS A 13 31.75 29.89 2.15
C LYS A 13 31.60 31.32 2.65
N THR A 14 30.38 31.71 3.03
CA THR A 14 30.11 32.95 3.75
C THR A 14 30.11 32.67 5.26
N VAL A 15 30.96 33.37 5.99
CA VAL A 15 31.07 33.31 7.44
C VAL A 15 30.07 34.30 8.05
N LEU A 16 29.22 33.86 8.98
CA LEU A 16 28.37 34.73 9.80
C LEU A 16 29.02 34.95 11.19
N PRO A 17 28.88 36.15 11.80
CA PRO A 17 29.52 36.47 13.06
C PRO A 17 28.73 35.97 14.28
N LEU A 18 29.47 35.60 15.33
CA LEU A 18 28.97 35.27 16.66
C LEU A 18 28.30 36.48 17.32
N ILE A 19 27.11 36.27 17.85
CA ILE A 19 26.47 37.16 18.82
C ILE A 19 26.56 36.49 20.19
N SER A 20 27.27 37.11 21.11
CA SER A 20 27.37 36.68 22.51
C SER A 20 26.15 37.18 23.30
N VAL A 21 25.44 36.28 23.97
CA VAL A 21 24.37 36.61 24.91
C VAL A 21 24.82 36.22 26.32
N ALA A 22 24.73 37.19 27.23
CA ALA A 22 25.14 37.09 28.62
C ALA A 22 24.17 36.18 29.43
N VAL A 23 24.76 35.34 30.28
CA VAL A 23 24.07 34.48 31.24
C VAL A 23 23.71 35.30 32.49
N ILE A 24 22.43 35.28 32.87
CA ILE A 24 21.98 35.74 34.20
C ILE A 24 21.63 34.48 35.00
N SER A 25 22.42 34.25 36.06
CA SER A 25 22.18 33.17 37.03
C SER A 25 21.04 33.58 37.97
N GLY A 26 19.98 32.79 38.01
CA GLY A 26 18.94 32.82 39.03
C GLY A 26 18.75 31.41 39.61
N CYS A 27 19.15 31.23 40.89
CA CYS A 27 18.84 30.04 41.68
C CYS A 27 17.34 30.00 42.02
N GLY A 28 16.65 28.94 41.67
CA GLY A 28 15.34 28.56 42.16
C GLY A 28 15.21 27.06 42.02
N SER A 29 15.24 26.34 43.14
CA SER A 29 15.01 24.92 43.22
C SER A 29 13.51 24.63 43.13
N ASP A 30 13.06 24.06 41.98
CA ASP A 30 11.82 23.32 41.93
C ASP A 30 12.06 22.05 41.10
N SER A 31 11.76 20.93 41.72
CA SER A 31 11.81 19.60 41.10
C SER A 31 10.64 19.47 40.15
N THR A 32 10.84 19.82 38.90
CA THR A 32 9.96 19.45 37.81
C THR A 32 10.63 18.33 37.02
N ASN A 33 9.88 17.23 36.80
CA ASN A 33 10.25 16.18 35.87
C ASN A 33 10.67 16.84 34.56
N GLU A 34 11.93 16.67 34.16
CA GLU A 34 12.36 17.04 32.84
C GLU A 34 11.67 16.09 31.85
N ASP A 35 10.65 16.62 31.22
CA ASP A 35 10.08 16.06 30.01
C ASP A 35 11.16 16.16 28.92
N THR A 36 11.94 15.09 28.75
CA THR A 36 12.93 14.98 27.68
C THR A 36 12.23 14.68 26.35
N THR A 37 11.40 15.64 25.93
CA THR A 37 10.89 15.62 24.55
C THR A 37 12.07 15.93 23.62
N ASN A 38 12.36 14.99 22.74
CA ASN A 38 13.30 15.22 21.64
C ASN A 38 12.75 16.37 20.78
N PRO A 39 13.37 17.58 20.75
CA PRO A 39 12.74 18.75 20.15
C PRO A 39 12.88 18.75 18.63
N GLY A 40 12.22 17.83 17.95
CA GLY A 40 12.27 17.78 16.48
C GLY A 40 11.34 16.79 15.79
N SER A 41 10.94 15.70 16.44
CA SER A 41 10.15 14.65 15.75
C SER A 41 8.70 14.53 16.24
N GLY A 42 8.35 15.10 17.40
CA GLY A 42 7.05 14.87 18.04
C GLY A 42 6.78 13.41 18.43
N LEU A 43 7.76 12.53 18.28
CA LEU A 43 7.67 11.11 18.61
C LEU A 43 7.73 10.89 20.13
N TYR A 44 7.15 9.78 20.60
CA TYR A 44 7.31 9.33 21.98
C TYR A 44 8.81 9.08 22.27
N PRO A 45 9.36 9.60 23.38
CA PRO A 45 10.77 9.46 23.72
C PRO A 45 11.07 8.06 24.28
N ALA A 46 11.18 7.08 23.41
CA ALA A 46 11.38 5.68 23.78
C ALA A 46 12.70 5.46 24.55
N GLY A 47 12.62 4.74 25.67
CA GLY A 47 13.77 4.34 26.50
C GLY A 47 14.71 3.37 25.79
N GLU A 48 15.79 2.97 26.48
CA GLU A 48 16.82 2.08 25.89
C GLU A 48 16.23 0.74 25.43
N ASN A 49 15.35 0.15 26.27
CA ASN A 49 14.71 -1.14 26.00
C ASN A 49 13.25 -0.96 25.59
N GLU A 50 12.98 -0.01 24.72
CA GLU A 50 11.65 0.26 24.20
C GLU A 50 11.66 0.39 22.69
N VAL A 51 10.56 -0.05 22.07
CA VAL A 51 10.22 0.22 20.68
C VAL A 51 8.75 0.65 20.63
N VAL A 52 8.42 1.55 19.70
CA VAL A 52 7.08 2.14 19.60
C VAL A 52 6.45 1.78 18.28
N ILE A 53 5.24 1.24 18.31
CA ILE A 53 4.45 1.03 17.11
C ILE A 53 3.49 2.20 16.96
N TYR A 54 3.56 2.91 15.85
CA TYR A 54 2.65 3.98 15.46
C TYR A 54 1.63 3.45 14.46
N TYR A 55 0.36 3.76 14.70
CA TYR A 55 -0.74 3.34 13.87
C TYR A 55 -1.58 4.52 13.43
N LYS A 56 -1.55 4.84 12.14
CA LYS A 56 -2.33 5.93 11.56
C LYS A 56 -3.51 5.39 10.75
N ARG A 57 -4.69 5.97 10.97
CA ARG A 57 -5.90 5.69 10.21
C ARG A 57 -6.14 6.78 9.17
N ASP A 58 -6.49 6.38 7.94
CA ASP A 58 -6.78 7.28 6.81
C ASP A 58 -8.19 7.88 6.91
N VAL A 59 -8.60 8.33 8.10
CA VAL A 59 -9.84 9.09 8.27
C VAL A 59 -9.48 10.54 8.53
N ALA A 60 -10.15 11.45 7.85
CA ALA A 60 -9.85 12.90 7.85
C ALA A 60 -9.84 13.57 9.24
N SER A 61 -10.16 12.84 10.30
CA SER A 61 -10.20 13.31 11.69
C SER A 61 -9.56 12.34 12.68
N ALA A 62 -8.75 11.36 12.25
CA ALA A 62 -8.15 10.37 13.15
C ALA A 62 -6.97 10.94 13.95
N SER A 63 -7.23 11.97 14.75
CA SER A 63 -6.28 12.60 15.65
C SER A 63 -6.71 12.53 17.12
N THR A 64 -7.83 11.89 17.41
CA THR A 64 -8.37 11.79 18.78
C THR A 64 -8.40 10.35 19.27
N ALA A 65 -8.34 10.15 20.59
CA ALA A 65 -8.38 8.82 21.19
C ALA A 65 -9.64 8.01 20.81
N SER A 66 -10.78 8.68 20.56
CA SER A 66 -12.01 8.02 20.14
C SER A 66 -11.93 7.35 18.77
N ASP A 67 -11.08 7.85 17.88
CA ASP A 67 -10.88 7.28 16.55
C ASP A 67 -10.15 5.92 16.59
N TYR A 68 -9.42 5.66 17.68
CA TYR A 68 -8.67 4.44 17.94
C TYR A 68 -9.30 3.54 19.01
N GLU A 69 -10.48 3.87 19.53
CA GLU A 69 -11.16 3.09 20.55
C GLU A 69 -11.42 1.66 20.08
N GLY A 70 -11.03 0.69 20.91
CA GLY A 70 -11.16 -0.73 20.65
C GLY A 70 -10.06 -1.34 19.77
N TRP A 71 -9.13 -0.55 19.25
CA TRP A 71 -7.92 -1.06 18.62
C TRP A 71 -6.86 -1.39 19.66
N GLY A 72 -6.23 -2.57 19.54
CA GLY A 72 -5.20 -2.99 20.47
C GLY A 72 -4.27 -4.03 19.86
N LEU A 73 -3.12 -4.24 20.52
CA LEU A 73 -2.12 -5.20 20.11
C LEU A 73 -2.37 -6.57 20.75
N HIS A 74 -2.57 -7.59 19.93
CA HIS A 74 -2.35 -8.97 20.33
C HIS A 74 -0.85 -9.25 20.22
N LEU A 75 -0.20 -9.50 21.36
CA LEU A 75 1.23 -9.72 21.50
C LEU A 75 1.49 -11.15 21.96
N TRP A 76 2.50 -11.79 21.41
CA TRP A 76 2.92 -13.14 21.90
C TRP A 76 4.41 -13.39 21.65
N ASN A 77 5.01 -14.19 22.53
CA ASN A 77 6.34 -14.77 22.33
C ASN A 77 6.20 -16.18 21.75
N GLY A 78 6.89 -16.44 20.65
CA GLY A 78 6.85 -17.71 19.94
C GLY A 78 7.28 -17.61 18.49
N GLU A 79 7.31 -18.72 17.77
CA GLU A 79 7.62 -18.77 16.34
C GLU A 79 8.99 -18.14 15.98
N GLY A 80 9.96 -18.22 16.88
CA GLY A 80 11.29 -17.64 16.70
C GLY A 80 11.37 -16.14 17.00
N CYS A 81 10.34 -15.53 17.57
CA CYS A 81 10.32 -14.15 18.06
C CYS A 81 9.94 -14.13 19.53
N THR A 82 10.91 -13.87 20.40
CA THR A 82 10.75 -13.92 21.87
C THR A 82 11.28 -12.67 22.58
N SER A 83 11.52 -11.60 21.83
CA SER A 83 12.14 -10.38 22.36
C SER A 83 11.17 -9.44 23.09
N THR A 84 9.86 -9.75 23.15
CA THR A 84 8.92 -8.95 23.95
C THR A 84 9.04 -9.26 25.42
N ASP A 85 9.32 -8.24 26.25
CA ASP A 85 9.27 -8.36 27.71
C ASP A 85 7.83 -8.27 28.22
N LEU A 86 7.11 -9.37 28.10
CA LEU A 86 5.70 -9.46 28.51
C LEU A 86 5.52 -9.20 30.01
N ASP A 87 6.48 -9.63 30.84
CA ASP A 87 6.43 -9.42 32.30
C ASP A 87 6.56 -7.94 32.65
N ALA A 88 7.49 -7.22 32.02
CA ALA A 88 7.64 -5.76 32.19
C ALA A 88 6.43 -4.97 31.66
N MET A 89 5.65 -5.55 30.73
CA MET A 89 4.40 -4.99 30.24
C MET A 89 3.19 -5.42 31.07
N GLY A 90 3.37 -6.27 32.11
CA GLY A 90 2.28 -6.80 32.91
C GLY A 90 1.35 -7.78 32.18
N ILE A 91 1.85 -8.40 31.12
CA ILE A 91 1.10 -9.37 30.29
C ILE A 91 1.45 -10.78 30.77
N PRO A 92 0.49 -11.56 31.30
CA PRO A 92 0.77 -12.87 31.85
C PRO A 92 1.01 -13.94 30.78
N GLY A 93 1.85 -14.93 31.09
CA GLY A 93 2.06 -16.10 30.25
C GLY A 93 2.87 -15.81 29.00
N THR A 94 2.41 -16.25 27.84
CA THR A 94 3.14 -16.14 26.57
C THR A 94 2.59 -15.07 25.62
N GLY A 95 1.60 -14.28 26.07
CA GLY A 95 1.00 -13.21 25.26
C GLY A 95 -0.34 -12.72 25.80
N THR A 96 -0.93 -11.76 25.10
CA THR A 96 -2.26 -11.23 25.38
C THR A 96 -3.36 -12.19 24.97
N ASP A 97 -4.53 -12.11 25.61
CA ASP A 97 -5.75 -12.75 25.10
C ASP A 97 -6.27 -11.99 23.86
N TRP A 98 -6.79 -12.71 22.86
CA TRP A 98 -7.40 -12.09 21.67
C TRP A 98 -8.55 -11.17 22.02
N SER A 99 -9.36 -11.53 23.02
CA SER A 99 -10.49 -10.72 23.50
C SER A 99 -10.09 -9.53 24.39
N ALA A 100 -8.81 -9.47 24.79
CA ALA A 100 -8.26 -8.42 25.65
C ALA A 100 -6.87 -7.99 25.13
N PRO A 101 -6.78 -7.38 23.93
CA PRO A 101 -5.53 -6.92 23.37
C PRO A 101 -4.96 -5.76 24.21
N HIS A 102 -3.63 -5.57 24.15
CA HIS A 102 -2.96 -4.46 24.81
C HIS A 102 -3.41 -3.12 24.20
N PRO A 103 -3.95 -2.17 24.99
CA PRO A 103 -4.45 -0.91 24.48
C PRO A 103 -3.32 0.02 24.02
N PHE A 104 -3.65 1.09 23.29
CA PHE A 104 -2.66 2.12 22.94
C PHE A 104 -2.26 2.96 24.19
N ASP A 105 -1.03 3.43 24.21
CA ASP A 105 -0.46 4.23 25.31
C ASP A 105 -0.80 5.72 25.16
N GLY A 106 -1.01 6.18 23.93
CA GLY A 106 -1.38 7.57 23.66
C GLY A 106 -1.64 7.84 22.18
N ILE A 107 -1.89 9.12 21.90
CA ILE A 107 -2.10 9.62 20.53
C ILE A 107 -1.01 10.62 20.19
N ASN A 108 -0.44 10.45 19.00
CA ASN A 108 0.45 11.41 18.37
C ASN A 108 -0.31 12.08 17.22
N ASP A 109 -0.30 13.41 17.16
CA ASP A 109 -1.08 14.18 16.18
C ASP A 109 -0.65 13.91 14.73
N THR A 110 0.61 13.53 14.51
CA THR A 110 1.17 13.24 13.18
C THR A 110 1.05 11.76 12.81
N TYR A 111 1.35 10.86 13.76
CA TYR A 111 1.51 9.42 13.49
C TYR A 111 0.36 8.54 14.03
N GLY A 112 -0.67 9.13 14.66
CA GLY A 112 -1.83 8.42 15.18
C GLY A 112 -1.62 7.74 16.53
N ALA A 113 -2.34 6.65 16.81
CA ALA A 113 -2.18 5.92 18.06
C ALA A 113 -0.80 5.27 18.16
N TYR A 114 -0.20 5.31 19.36
CA TYR A 114 1.08 4.64 19.58
C TYR A 114 1.01 3.63 20.72
N TYR A 115 1.85 2.61 20.63
CA TYR A 115 1.96 1.48 21.55
C TYR A 115 3.44 1.31 21.92
N VAL A 116 3.77 1.38 23.21
CA VAL A 116 5.13 1.24 23.72
C VAL A 116 5.39 -0.21 24.12
N LEU A 117 6.24 -0.89 23.41
CA LEU A 117 6.64 -2.26 23.71
C LEU A 117 7.96 -2.27 24.47
N LYS A 118 8.06 -3.14 25.48
CA LYS A 118 9.30 -3.39 26.20
C LYS A 118 10.08 -4.51 25.54
N ILE A 119 11.38 -4.28 25.36
CA ILE A 119 12.32 -5.27 24.83
C ILE A 119 12.94 -6.02 25.99
N ASN A 120 12.91 -7.36 25.94
CA ASN A 120 13.64 -8.18 26.88
C ASN A 120 15.14 -8.21 26.48
N PRO A 121 16.05 -7.56 27.23
CA PRO A 121 17.45 -7.48 26.86
C PRO A 121 18.18 -8.85 26.96
N ASP A 122 17.60 -9.79 27.69
CA ASP A 122 18.17 -11.14 27.87
C ASP A 122 17.60 -12.18 26.90
N ALA A 123 16.70 -11.77 25.98
CA ALA A 123 16.12 -12.67 24.99
C ALA A 123 17.19 -13.14 24.01
N SER A 124 17.38 -14.44 23.94
CA SER A 124 18.26 -15.08 22.95
C SER A 124 17.48 -15.48 21.71
N ASP A 125 16.87 -14.53 21.06
CA ASP A 125 16.15 -14.75 19.81
C ASP A 125 17.12 -14.58 18.64
N PRO A 126 17.35 -15.58 17.79
CA PRO A 126 18.24 -15.46 16.64
C PRO A 126 17.74 -14.46 15.60
N HIS A 127 16.45 -14.09 15.66
CA HIS A 127 15.83 -13.13 14.75
C HIS A 127 15.65 -11.74 15.36
N GLU A 128 15.87 -11.59 16.68
CA GLU A 128 15.67 -10.33 17.40
C GLU A 128 14.37 -9.64 16.99
N CYS A 129 13.25 -10.33 17.24
CA CYS A 129 11.96 -9.84 16.77
C CYS A 129 10.84 -10.01 17.81
N MET A 130 9.75 -9.22 17.62
CA MET A 130 8.55 -9.20 18.45
C MET A 130 7.33 -9.45 17.58
N ASN A 131 6.52 -10.44 17.91
CA ASN A 131 5.29 -10.73 17.18
C ASN A 131 4.13 -9.86 17.66
N PHE A 132 3.33 -9.38 16.72
CA PHE A 132 2.09 -8.68 17.05
C PHE A 132 1.02 -8.79 15.96
N ILE A 133 -0.23 -8.54 16.35
CA ILE A 133 -1.34 -8.23 15.46
C ILE A 133 -2.06 -7.01 16.06
N LEU A 134 -2.17 -5.93 15.30
CA LEU A 134 -3.02 -4.81 15.66
C LEU A 134 -4.41 -5.06 15.12
N HIS A 135 -5.42 -5.11 16.02
CA HIS A 135 -6.77 -5.47 15.62
C HIS A 135 -7.85 -4.82 16.48
N LYS A 136 -9.09 -4.86 15.96
CA LYS A 136 -10.31 -4.51 16.66
C LYS A 136 -11.36 -5.59 16.39
N GLY A 137 -11.63 -6.45 17.36
CA GLY A 137 -12.37 -7.68 17.09
C GLY A 137 -11.63 -8.56 16.09
N ASP A 138 -12.28 -8.93 14.97
CA ASP A 138 -11.69 -9.74 13.92
C ASP A 138 -11.01 -8.90 12.81
N GLU A 139 -11.18 -7.57 12.83
CA GLU A 139 -10.57 -6.66 11.87
C GLU A 139 -9.10 -6.42 12.23
N LYS A 140 -8.19 -6.70 11.29
CA LYS A 140 -6.74 -6.46 11.44
C LYS A 140 -6.34 -5.16 10.73
N ALA A 141 -5.50 -4.36 11.39
CA ALA A 141 -5.06 -3.06 10.85
C ALA A 141 -4.08 -3.20 9.67
N PHE A 142 -3.17 -4.19 9.72
CA PHE A 142 -2.05 -4.33 8.79
C PHE A 142 -2.18 -5.57 7.89
N GLY A 143 -3.34 -5.71 7.22
CA GLY A 143 -3.62 -6.84 6.35
C GLY A 143 -3.94 -8.14 7.12
N SER A 144 -3.99 -9.28 6.40
CA SER A 144 -4.45 -10.56 6.97
C SER A 144 -3.38 -11.34 7.72
N ALA A 145 -2.10 -11.07 7.43
CA ALA A 145 -0.96 -11.79 8.02
C ALA A 145 -0.65 -11.33 9.45
N ASN A 146 0.13 -12.12 10.18
CA ASN A 146 0.76 -11.70 11.42
C ASN A 146 1.88 -10.71 11.12
N SER A 147 2.03 -9.69 11.95
CA SER A 147 3.08 -8.69 11.85
C SER A 147 4.18 -8.95 12.87
N LYS A 148 5.36 -8.39 12.61
CA LYS A 148 6.46 -8.42 13.58
C LYS A 148 7.31 -7.15 13.51
N VAL A 149 7.85 -6.76 14.64
CA VAL A 149 8.94 -5.79 14.72
C VAL A 149 10.24 -6.56 14.55
N GLU A 150 11.06 -6.21 13.57
CA GLU A 150 12.43 -6.72 13.43
C GLU A 150 13.39 -5.71 14.09
N LEU A 151 13.88 -6.03 15.28
CA LEU A 151 14.67 -5.08 16.09
C LEU A 151 15.97 -4.65 15.41
N THR A 152 16.53 -5.49 14.54
CA THR A 152 17.73 -5.15 13.74
C THR A 152 17.50 -4.06 12.71
N LYS A 153 16.22 -3.74 12.38
CA LYS A 153 15.83 -2.67 11.46
C LYS A 153 15.44 -1.38 12.16
N ILE A 154 15.28 -1.42 13.49
CA ILE A 154 14.90 -0.24 14.27
C ILE A 154 16.02 0.80 14.22
N GLY A 155 15.69 1.99 13.73
CA GLY A 155 16.58 3.16 13.67
C GLY A 155 16.57 4.02 14.93
N GLU A 156 17.07 5.23 14.81
CA GLU A 156 17.18 6.21 15.92
C GLU A 156 15.81 6.62 16.47
N SER A 157 14.77 6.61 15.64
CA SER A 157 13.40 6.92 16.04
C SER A 157 12.79 5.90 17.00
N LYS A 158 13.40 4.70 17.10
CA LYS A 158 12.86 3.53 17.82
C LYS A 158 11.40 3.22 17.47
N GLY A 159 10.97 3.62 16.28
CA GLY A 159 9.60 3.53 15.81
C GLY A 159 9.38 2.49 14.71
N LEU A 160 8.19 1.91 14.70
CA LEU A 160 7.62 1.18 13.58
C LEU A 160 6.33 1.87 13.18
N PHE A 161 6.20 2.30 11.93
CA PHE A 161 5.09 3.11 11.46
C PHE A 161 4.22 2.31 10.50
N GLY A 162 2.91 2.30 10.73
CA GLY A 162 1.98 1.56 9.88
C GLY A 162 0.68 2.33 9.64
N PHE A 163 0.09 2.11 8.47
CA PHE A 163 -1.15 2.72 8.06
C PHE A 163 -2.27 1.68 7.98
N HIS A 164 -3.47 2.06 8.39
CA HIS A 164 -4.63 1.19 8.31
C HIS A 164 -4.86 0.65 6.89
N GLY A 165 -5.13 -0.65 6.77
CA GLY A 165 -5.33 -1.30 5.48
C GLY A 165 -4.05 -1.54 4.65
N SER A 166 -2.86 -1.22 5.18
CA SER A 166 -1.58 -1.52 4.53
C SER A 166 -0.84 -2.64 5.26
N SER A 167 -0.30 -3.60 4.53
CA SER A 167 0.60 -4.61 5.09
C SER A 167 2.05 -4.14 5.20
N GLU A 168 2.37 -2.95 4.66
CA GLU A 168 3.70 -2.36 4.73
C GLU A 168 3.92 -1.66 6.05
N LEU A 169 5.09 -1.89 6.65
CA LEU A 169 5.53 -1.30 7.90
C LEU A 169 6.89 -0.61 7.68
N TYR A 170 7.00 0.62 8.18
CA TYR A 170 8.16 1.49 7.94
C TYR A 170 8.94 1.67 9.24
N TYR A 171 10.26 1.59 9.16
CA TYR A 171 11.17 1.74 10.32
C TYR A 171 11.72 3.16 10.48
N GLU A 172 11.40 4.03 9.54
CA GLU A 172 11.67 5.46 9.61
C GLU A 172 10.36 6.24 9.73
N PRO A 173 10.35 7.40 10.39
CA PRO A 173 9.16 8.21 10.53
C PRO A 173 8.58 8.62 9.17
N ILE A 174 7.31 8.30 8.97
CA ILE A 174 6.59 8.61 7.74
C ILE A 174 5.20 9.14 8.08
N GLU A 175 4.90 10.36 7.65
CA GLU A 175 3.69 11.09 8.02
C GLU A 175 2.48 10.69 7.19
N GLU A 176 2.72 10.34 5.93
CA GLU A 176 1.67 9.94 5.00
C GLU A 176 2.00 8.58 4.37
N ARG A 177 0.95 7.81 4.14
CA ARG A 177 1.10 6.53 3.41
C ARG A 177 1.71 6.80 2.03
N PRO A 178 2.83 6.16 1.67
CA PRO A 178 3.32 6.21 0.30
C PRO A 178 2.27 5.64 -0.64
N VAL A 179 1.98 6.38 -1.69
CA VAL A 179 1.12 5.92 -2.77
C VAL A 179 1.97 5.79 -4.00
N ASP A 180 1.99 4.61 -4.59
CA ASP A 180 2.60 4.31 -5.87
C ASP A 180 1.64 3.42 -6.67
N ILE A 181 1.93 3.19 -7.93
CA ILE A 181 1.20 2.19 -8.72
C ILE A 181 1.68 0.81 -8.26
N ASP A 182 0.96 0.22 -7.30
CA ASP A 182 1.38 -1.00 -6.62
C ASP A 182 0.52 -2.21 -6.98
N GLY A 183 1.17 -3.22 -7.51
CA GLY A 183 0.59 -4.52 -7.83
C GLY A 183 -0.60 -4.48 -8.79
N GLN A 184 -1.41 -5.53 -8.76
CA GLN A 184 -2.63 -5.69 -9.56
C GLN A 184 -3.81 -5.97 -8.61
N LYS A 185 -4.21 -4.98 -7.83
CA LYS A 185 -5.20 -5.12 -6.75
C LYS A 185 -6.65 -4.91 -7.23
N ALA A 186 -6.84 -4.29 -8.40
CA ALA A 186 -8.16 -4.15 -9.03
C ALA A 186 -8.46 -5.34 -9.96
N HIS A 187 -9.71 -5.79 -9.98
CA HIS A 187 -10.16 -6.95 -10.75
C HIS A 187 -11.28 -6.54 -11.70
N TRP A 188 -11.04 -6.56 -12.99
CA TRP A 188 -12.05 -6.27 -14.01
C TRP A 188 -12.90 -7.52 -14.30
N LEU A 189 -14.17 -7.53 -13.88
CA LEU A 189 -15.01 -8.72 -13.80
C LEU A 189 -15.87 -8.96 -15.03
N ASP A 190 -16.42 -7.87 -15.62
CA ASP A 190 -17.23 -7.89 -16.83
C ASP A 190 -17.08 -6.56 -17.59
N ALA A 191 -17.88 -6.34 -18.65
CA ALA A 191 -17.75 -5.16 -19.50
C ALA A 191 -17.86 -3.81 -18.73
N ASN A 192 -18.58 -3.79 -17.61
CA ASN A 192 -18.95 -2.56 -16.91
C ASN A 192 -18.54 -2.51 -15.44
N THR A 193 -17.91 -3.58 -14.90
CA THR A 193 -17.66 -3.69 -13.45
C THR A 193 -16.22 -4.06 -13.14
N ILE A 194 -15.59 -3.23 -12.30
CA ILE A 194 -14.27 -3.48 -11.72
C ILE A 194 -14.43 -3.57 -10.20
N ALA A 195 -13.95 -4.64 -9.59
CA ALA A 195 -13.91 -4.80 -8.13
C ALA A 195 -12.59 -4.29 -7.58
N TRP A 196 -12.64 -3.43 -6.56
CA TRP A 196 -11.45 -2.88 -5.93
C TRP A 196 -11.71 -2.46 -4.49
N GLU A 197 -10.77 -2.77 -3.58
CA GLU A 197 -10.88 -2.44 -2.17
C GLU A 197 -10.93 -0.91 -1.94
N ALA A 198 -10.05 -0.17 -2.62
CA ALA A 198 -9.99 1.29 -2.47
C ALA A 198 -11.26 2.02 -2.95
N ALA A 199 -12.16 1.37 -3.71
CA ALA A 199 -13.46 1.94 -4.05
C ALA A 199 -14.34 2.21 -2.83
N THR A 200 -14.04 1.61 -1.67
CA THR A 200 -14.75 1.86 -0.39
C THR A 200 -14.50 3.28 0.09
N SER A 201 -13.24 3.71 0.14
CA SER A 201 -12.79 4.98 0.71
C SER A 201 -12.65 6.11 -0.31
N ALA A 202 -12.62 5.80 -1.61
CA ALA A 202 -12.50 6.79 -2.66
C ALA A 202 -13.70 7.74 -2.74
N ASP A 203 -13.48 9.03 -2.92
CA ASP A 203 -14.51 10.00 -3.30
C ASP A 203 -14.72 10.02 -4.82
N SER A 204 -13.64 9.87 -5.60
CA SER A 204 -13.68 9.67 -7.04
C SER A 204 -12.64 8.66 -7.50
N MET A 205 -12.85 8.10 -8.69
CA MET A 205 -11.93 7.11 -9.27
C MET A 205 -11.79 7.36 -10.76
N LYS A 206 -10.59 7.10 -11.28
CA LYS A 206 -10.29 7.13 -12.73
C LYS A 206 -9.56 5.85 -13.14
N LEU A 207 -9.81 5.43 -14.37
CA LEU A 207 -9.00 4.44 -15.06
C LEU A 207 -8.17 5.18 -16.10
N PHE A 208 -6.86 5.01 -16.03
CA PHE A 208 -5.93 5.49 -17.07
C PHE A 208 -5.53 4.32 -17.95
N TYR A 209 -5.44 4.55 -19.26
CA TYR A 209 -4.95 3.54 -20.19
C TYR A 209 -3.99 4.13 -21.23
N SER A 210 -2.99 3.35 -21.62
CA SER A 210 -1.99 3.76 -22.63
C SER A 210 -1.50 2.58 -23.45
N LEU A 211 -1.53 2.72 -24.77
CA LEU A 211 -0.92 1.76 -25.70
C LEU A 211 0.62 1.85 -25.70
N SER A 212 1.16 2.98 -25.24
CA SER A 212 2.62 3.24 -25.19
C SER A 212 3.28 2.82 -23.87
N ASN A 213 2.51 2.32 -22.90
CA ASN A 213 2.99 1.96 -21.56
C ASN A 213 3.72 3.12 -20.85
N ASP A 214 3.19 4.34 -20.96
CA ASP A 214 3.78 5.57 -20.45
C ASP A 214 3.09 6.14 -19.22
N ILE A 215 2.11 5.43 -18.64
CA ILE A 215 1.45 5.85 -17.39
C ILE A 215 2.43 5.70 -16.24
N LYS A 216 2.66 6.79 -15.53
CA LYS A 216 3.55 6.87 -14.36
C LYS A 216 2.94 7.75 -13.29
N MET A 217 3.32 7.50 -12.06
CA MET A 217 3.11 8.39 -10.92
C MET A 217 4.45 9.04 -10.58
N ASP A 218 4.44 10.34 -10.33
CA ASP A 218 5.63 11.08 -9.86
C ASP A 218 5.68 11.15 -8.32
N GLU A 219 6.74 11.78 -7.80
CA GLU A 219 6.95 11.95 -6.35
C GLU A 219 5.86 12.80 -5.68
N ASP A 220 5.20 13.68 -6.44
CA ASP A 220 4.05 14.49 -5.99
C ASP A 220 2.72 13.74 -6.13
N LYS A 221 2.74 12.43 -6.36
CA LYS A 221 1.57 11.56 -6.56
C LYS A 221 0.70 11.97 -7.77
N GLN A 222 1.27 12.68 -8.76
CA GLN A 222 0.55 13.05 -9.96
C GLN A 222 0.68 11.97 -11.02
N ILE A 223 -0.46 11.58 -11.62
CA ILE A 223 -0.47 10.64 -12.73
C ILE A 223 -0.19 11.38 -14.03
N SER A 224 0.78 10.91 -14.77
CA SER A 224 1.13 11.37 -16.11
C SER A 224 1.02 10.24 -17.13
N GLY A 225 0.84 10.61 -18.39
CA GLY A 225 0.65 9.66 -19.50
C GLY A 225 -0.77 9.09 -19.61
N GLY A 226 -1.04 8.45 -20.74
CA GLY A 226 -2.30 7.78 -21.01
C GLY A 226 -3.52 8.69 -21.16
N THR A 227 -4.67 8.02 -21.32
CA THR A 227 -6.01 8.66 -21.41
C THR A 227 -6.83 8.24 -20.20
N ALA A 228 -7.49 9.18 -19.54
CA ALA A 228 -8.33 8.94 -18.37
C ALA A 228 -9.79 8.67 -18.75
N VAL A 229 -10.40 7.71 -18.03
CA VAL A 229 -11.85 7.42 -18.04
C VAL A 229 -12.36 7.59 -16.61
N GLU A 230 -13.39 8.40 -16.41
CA GLU A 230 -14.05 8.54 -15.11
C GLU A 230 -14.79 7.25 -14.75
N LEU A 231 -14.70 6.83 -13.50
CA LEU A 231 -15.41 5.67 -12.98
C LEU A 231 -16.48 6.11 -11.98
N THR A 232 -17.57 5.36 -11.91
CA THR A 232 -18.64 5.60 -10.94
C THR A 232 -18.49 4.70 -9.72
N LYS A 233 -18.84 5.19 -8.52
CA LYS A 233 -19.00 4.31 -7.35
C LYS A 233 -20.29 3.51 -7.54
N ALA A 234 -20.16 2.18 -7.70
CA ALA A 234 -21.30 1.30 -7.92
C ALA A 234 -21.75 0.55 -6.65
N GLY A 235 -21.00 0.71 -5.53
CA GLY A 235 -21.31 0.08 -4.26
C GLY A 235 -20.92 -1.40 -4.22
N GLU A 236 -21.77 -2.27 -3.67
CA GLU A 236 -21.49 -3.69 -3.59
C GLU A 236 -21.57 -4.38 -4.97
N LEU A 237 -20.80 -5.45 -5.13
CA LEU A 237 -20.95 -6.33 -6.29
C LEU A 237 -22.34 -6.96 -6.33
N SER A 238 -22.90 -7.14 -7.54
CA SER A 238 -24.17 -7.87 -7.72
C SER A 238 -24.05 -9.32 -7.22
N ASP A 239 -25.16 -9.94 -6.83
CA ASP A 239 -25.19 -11.33 -6.37
C ASP A 239 -24.64 -12.31 -7.41
N GLY A 240 -24.86 -12.04 -8.70
CA GLY A 240 -24.30 -12.82 -9.79
C GLY A 240 -22.76 -12.77 -9.83
N LEU A 241 -22.18 -11.58 -9.65
CA LEU A 241 -20.73 -11.39 -9.60
C LEU A 241 -20.14 -11.97 -8.31
N LYS A 242 -20.79 -11.77 -7.14
CA LYS A 242 -20.38 -12.40 -5.88
C LYS A 242 -20.36 -13.93 -5.98
N SER A 243 -21.34 -14.52 -6.64
CA SER A 243 -21.41 -15.97 -6.83
C SER A 243 -20.33 -16.50 -7.78
N ARG A 244 -20.03 -15.76 -8.85
CA ARG A 244 -18.98 -16.11 -9.82
C ARG A 244 -17.58 -15.89 -9.28
N PHE A 245 -17.35 -14.80 -8.54
CA PHE A 245 -16.06 -14.38 -7.99
C PHE A 245 -16.08 -14.36 -6.47
N ARG A 246 -16.28 -15.52 -5.84
CA ARG A 246 -16.49 -15.65 -4.38
C ARG A 246 -15.37 -15.03 -3.53
N HIS A 247 -14.14 -15.10 -4.00
CA HIS A 247 -12.96 -14.54 -3.32
C HIS A 247 -12.90 -13.01 -3.37
N LEU A 248 -13.72 -12.37 -4.21
CA LEU A 248 -13.82 -10.91 -4.35
C LEU A 248 -15.14 -10.36 -3.79
N ALA A 249 -15.99 -11.21 -3.19
CA ALA A 249 -17.36 -10.86 -2.80
C ALA A 249 -17.47 -9.70 -1.80
N SER A 250 -16.41 -9.43 -1.03
CA SER A 250 -16.33 -8.32 -0.07
C SER A 250 -15.86 -7.00 -0.67
N LEU A 251 -15.34 -7.01 -1.91
CA LEU A 251 -14.85 -5.80 -2.55
C LEU A 251 -16.01 -4.93 -3.06
N GLN A 252 -15.74 -3.63 -3.16
CA GLN A 252 -16.69 -2.69 -3.75
C GLN A 252 -16.50 -2.58 -5.25
N ALA A 253 -17.59 -2.26 -5.95
CA ALA A 253 -17.62 -2.10 -7.39
C ALA A 253 -17.35 -0.66 -7.82
N ALA A 254 -16.49 -0.49 -8.81
CA ALA A 254 -16.38 0.69 -9.65
C ALA A 254 -17.02 0.39 -11.01
N GLY A 255 -17.92 1.25 -11.45
CA GLY A 255 -18.58 1.15 -12.75
C GLY A 255 -17.78 1.86 -13.83
N ILE A 256 -17.64 1.22 -14.99
CA ILE A 256 -17.06 1.81 -16.20
C ILE A 256 -18.10 1.83 -17.31
N ASP A 257 -18.23 2.96 -18.00
CA ASP A 257 -19.15 3.14 -19.13
C ASP A 257 -18.36 3.65 -20.35
N VAL A 258 -18.03 2.73 -21.24
CA VAL A 258 -17.33 3.00 -22.51
C VAL A 258 -17.91 2.12 -23.61
N ASP A 259 -17.79 2.57 -24.86
CA ASP A 259 -18.21 1.75 -26.00
C ASP A 259 -17.30 0.52 -26.21
N ASP A 260 -17.79 -0.47 -26.98
CA ASP A 260 -17.06 -1.75 -27.22
C ASP A 260 -15.69 -1.53 -27.90
N ALA A 261 -15.55 -0.52 -28.77
CA ALA A 261 -14.28 -0.23 -29.44
C ALA A 261 -13.24 0.35 -28.46
N THR A 262 -13.67 1.26 -27.60
CA THR A 262 -12.86 1.85 -26.54
C THR A 262 -12.48 0.77 -25.53
N LEU A 263 -13.43 -0.08 -25.09
CA LEU A 263 -13.18 -1.20 -24.18
C LEU A 263 -12.09 -2.13 -24.73
N ARG A 264 -12.19 -2.54 -25.99
CA ARG A 264 -11.18 -3.40 -26.64
C ARG A 264 -9.81 -2.71 -26.75
N THR A 265 -9.77 -1.40 -26.93
CA THR A 265 -8.52 -0.62 -26.92
C THR A 265 -7.89 -0.61 -25.54
N ILE A 266 -8.70 -0.36 -24.50
CA ILE A 266 -8.24 -0.37 -23.11
C ILE A 266 -7.64 -1.74 -22.76
N LEU A 267 -8.30 -2.84 -23.15
CA LEU A 267 -7.82 -4.20 -22.84
C LEU A 267 -6.46 -4.57 -23.47
N LYS A 268 -6.04 -3.86 -24.53
CA LYS A 268 -4.72 -3.99 -25.17
C LYS A 268 -3.65 -3.06 -24.55
N SER A 269 -4.04 -2.21 -23.62
CA SER A 269 -3.22 -1.14 -23.07
C SER A 269 -2.62 -1.51 -21.71
N GLN A 270 -1.63 -0.74 -21.26
CA GLN A 270 -1.35 -0.57 -19.84
C GLN A 270 -2.59 0.04 -19.19
N ILE A 271 -3.01 -0.46 -18.04
CA ILE A 271 -4.21 0.00 -17.35
C ILE A 271 -3.87 0.23 -15.89
N VAL A 272 -4.15 1.44 -15.42
CA VAL A 272 -3.96 1.85 -14.02
C VAL A 272 -5.27 2.44 -13.49
N MET A 273 -5.73 1.94 -12.36
CA MET A 273 -6.80 2.54 -11.58
C MET A 273 -6.24 3.46 -10.52
N VAL A 274 -6.88 4.60 -10.33
CA VAL A 274 -6.49 5.62 -9.35
C VAL A 274 -7.72 6.05 -8.56
N ALA A 275 -7.60 6.04 -7.24
CA ALA A 275 -8.61 6.51 -6.30
C ALA A 275 -8.17 7.84 -5.70
N TYR A 276 -9.12 8.75 -5.54
CA TYR A 276 -8.90 10.10 -5.03
C TYR A 276 -9.79 10.38 -3.82
N ASN A 277 -9.30 11.20 -2.89
CA ASN A 277 -10.10 11.76 -1.81
C ASN A 277 -10.91 12.99 -2.29
N ALA A 278 -11.68 13.58 -1.40
CA ALA A 278 -12.51 14.78 -1.69
C ALA A 278 -11.71 16.01 -2.09
N ASN A 279 -10.43 16.08 -1.73
CA ASN A 279 -9.54 17.18 -2.11
C ASN A 279 -8.92 16.98 -3.50
N GLY A 280 -9.06 15.78 -4.09
CA GLY A 280 -8.43 15.39 -5.34
C GLY A 280 -7.04 14.79 -5.18
N ASP A 281 -6.62 14.47 -3.95
CA ASP A 281 -5.34 13.80 -3.71
C ASP A 281 -5.47 12.31 -3.99
N VAL A 282 -4.42 11.70 -4.54
CA VAL A 282 -4.38 10.26 -4.80
C VAL A 282 -4.22 9.49 -3.48
N ILE A 283 -5.16 8.61 -3.19
CA ILE A 283 -5.13 7.74 -2.00
C ILE A 283 -4.75 6.29 -2.30
N SER A 284 -4.88 5.86 -3.55
CA SER A 284 -4.45 4.54 -4.01
C SER A 284 -4.31 4.50 -5.52
N ALA A 285 -3.34 3.75 -6.02
CA ALA A 285 -3.20 3.44 -7.44
C ALA A 285 -2.76 1.99 -7.64
N THR A 286 -3.24 1.33 -8.69
CA THR A 286 -2.93 -0.08 -8.95
C THR A 286 -3.14 -0.44 -10.42
N GLU A 287 -2.43 -1.45 -10.89
CA GLU A 287 -2.76 -2.11 -12.15
C GLU A 287 -4.01 -2.99 -12.02
N VAL A 288 -4.54 -3.47 -13.16
CA VAL A 288 -5.82 -4.17 -13.25
C VAL A 288 -5.64 -5.61 -13.74
N GLN A 289 -6.19 -6.57 -13.00
CA GLN A 289 -6.34 -7.95 -13.44
C GLN A 289 -7.51 -8.06 -14.43
N LYS A 290 -7.24 -8.62 -15.61
CA LYS A 290 -8.18 -8.65 -16.77
C LYS A 290 -8.91 -9.98 -17.02
N PRO A 291 -8.66 -11.14 -16.37
CA PRO A 291 -9.25 -12.42 -16.79
C PRO A 291 -10.78 -12.41 -16.89
N GLY A 292 -11.46 -11.78 -15.92
CA GLY A 292 -12.93 -11.75 -15.87
C GLY A 292 -13.55 -11.03 -17.07
N VAL A 293 -13.03 -9.84 -17.41
CA VAL A 293 -13.54 -9.06 -18.55
C VAL A 293 -13.16 -9.69 -19.89
N LEU A 294 -11.98 -10.33 -19.99
CA LEU A 294 -11.62 -11.05 -21.23
C LEU A 294 -12.59 -12.18 -21.54
N ASP A 295 -12.98 -12.95 -20.54
CA ASP A 295 -14.01 -13.98 -20.69
C ASP A 295 -15.37 -13.38 -21.09
N ALA A 296 -15.76 -12.27 -20.44
CA ALA A 296 -17.05 -11.63 -20.69
C ALA A 296 -17.14 -10.99 -22.09
N VAL A 297 -16.04 -10.45 -22.63
CA VAL A 297 -16.02 -9.68 -23.88
C VAL A 297 -15.64 -10.55 -25.08
N PHE A 298 -14.71 -11.49 -24.92
CA PHE A 298 -14.12 -12.22 -26.04
C PHE A 298 -14.45 -13.72 -26.08
N ALA A 299 -14.95 -14.31 -24.99
CA ALA A 299 -15.22 -15.75 -24.93
C ALA A 299 -16.68 -16.13 -25.28
N ASP A 300 -17.58 -15.17 -25.52
CA ASP A 300 -18.96 -15.43 -25.87
C ASP A 300 -19.12 -15.86 -27.35
N SER A 301 -20.35 -16.23 -27.75
CA SER A 301 -20.68 -16.70 -29.10
C SER A 301 -20.83 -15.59 -30.15
N LYS A 302 -20.52 -14.31 -29.82
CA LYS A 302 -20.58 -13.22 -30.79
C LYS A 302 -19.55 -13.39 -31.89
N ALA A 303 -19.86 -12.84 -33.07
CA ALA A 303 -18.97 -12.92 -34.22
C ALA A 303 -17.58 -12.35 -33.91
N GLY A 304 -16.56 -13.14 -34.15
CA GLY A 304 -15.15 -12.78 -33.90
C GLY A 304 -14.63 -13.15 -32.51
N ASN A 305 -15.47 -13.71 -31.63
CA ASN A 305 -15.05 -14.19 -30.32
C ASN A 305 -14.56 -15.65 -30.33
N ALA A 306 -13.93 -16.12 -29.26
CA ALA A 306 -13.18 -17.37 -29.24
C ALA A 306 -14.05 -18.63 -29.22
N ILE A 307 -15.24 -18.58 -28.62
CA ILE A 307 -16.11 -19.75 -28.50
C ILE A 307 -16.55 -20.25 -29.89
N GLY A 308 -16.30 -21.54 -30.15
CA GLY A 308 -16.65 -22.19 -31.41
C GLY A 308 -15.65 -21.95 -32.55
N GLN A 309 -14.54 -21.26 -32.30
CA GLN A 309 -13.46 -21.11 -33.27
C GLN A 309 -12.49 -22.30 -33.17
N GLU A 310 -12.15 -22.89 -34.33
CA GLU A 310 -11.02 -23.81 -34.40
C GLU A 310 -9.73 -23.02 -34.39
N LEU A 311 -8.96 -23.15 -33.29
CA LEU A 311 -7.69 -22.44 -33.09
C LEU A 311 -6.50 -23.32 -33.50
N GLY A 312 -5.36 -22.67 -33.77
CA GLY A 312 -4.11 -23.35 -34.16
C GLY A 312 -3.85 -23.34 -35.65
N ALA A 313 -3.02 -24.26 -36.11
CA ALA A 313 -2.65 -24.40 -37.51
C ALA A 313 -3.56 -25.42 -38.21
N ILE A 314 -4.28 -24.98 -39.23
CA ILE A 314 -5.17 -25.81 -40.05
C ILE A 314 -4.51 -25.92 -41.44
N VAL A 315 -4.18 -27.15 -41.87
CA VAL A 315 -3.51 -27.41 -43.17
C VAL A 315 -4.49 -28.05 -44.10
N GLU A 316 -4.76 -27.41 -45.24
CA GLU A 316 -5.61 -27.90 -46.31
C GLU A 316 -4.85 -27.89 -47.63
N GLY A 317 -4.48 -29.09 -48.10
CA GLY A 317 -3.66 -29.22 -49.29
C GLY A 317 -2.28 -28.57 -49.18
N SER A 318 -2.04 -27.53 -49.97
CA SER A 318 -0.79 -26.73 -49.94
C SER A 318 -0.90 -25.42 -49.16
N ALA A 319 -2.09 -25.15 -48.57
CA ALA A 319 -2.35 -23.96 -47.79
C ALA A 319 -2.37 -24.27 -46.30
N ALA A 320 -1.92 -23.33 -45.47
CA ALA A 320 -2.00 -23.37 -44.01
C ALA A 320 -2.68 -22.10 -43.49
N THR A 321 -3.69 -22.27 -42.66
CA THR A 321 -4.37 -21.18 -41.94
C THR A 321 -3.99 -21.24 -40.47
N PHE A 322 -3.60 -20.11 -39.92
CA PHE A 322 -3.24 -19.98 -38.49
C PHE A 322 -4.29 -19.12 -37.80
N LYS A 323 -4.89 -19.62 -36.72
CA LYS A 323 -5.82 -18.88 -35.87
C LYS A 323 -5.31 -18.85 -34.43
N LEU A 324 -5.09 -17.65 -33.91
CA LEU A 324 -4.63 -17.40 -32.54
C LEU A 324 -5.67 -16.59 -31.79
N TRP A 325 -5.95 -16.98 -30.55
CA TRP A 325 -6.70 -16.16 -29.61
C TRP A 325 -5.72 -15.32 -28.79
N ALA A 326 -5.64 -14.02 -29.07
CA ALA A 326 -4.74 -13.07 -28.43
C ALA A 326 -5.43 -11.71 -28.24
N PRO A 327 -6.49 -11.63 -27.39
CA PRO A 327 -7.35 -10.46 -27.28
C PRO A 327 -6.67 -9.21 -26.74
N THR A 328 -5.52 -9.37 -26.06
CA THR A 328 -4.72 -8.26 -25.49
C THR A 328 -3.49 -7.93 -26.32
N ALA A 329 -3.22 -8.64 -27.40
CA ALA A 329 -2.10 -8.33 -28.27
C ALA A 329 -2.38 -7.06 -29.10
N GLN A 330 -1.38 -6.20 -29.21
CA GLN A 330 -1.41 -5.05 -30.12
C GLN A 330 -1.08 -5.49 -31.56
N ASP A 331 -0.05 -6.33 -31.72
CA ASP A 331 0.40 -6.89 -32.97
C ASP A 331 0.68 -8.38 -32.84
N VAL A 332 0.53 -9.13 -33.96
CA VAL A 332 0.82 -10.55 -34.05
C VAL A 332 1.53 -10.83 -35.37
N ASP A 333 2.74 -11.35 -35.32
CA ASP A 333 3.55 -11.70 -36.48
C ASP A 333 3.60 -13.22 -36.67
N LEU A 334 3.46 -13.67 -37.93
CA LEU A 334 3.74 -15.04 -38.34
C LEU A 334 5.12 -15.16 -38.98
N ILE A 335 6.05 -15.82 -38.28
CA ILE A 335 7.39 -16.09 -38.82
C ILE A 335 7.42 -17.49 -39.42
N SER A 336 7.64 -17.59 -40.73
CA SER A 336 7.88 -18.87 -41.43
C SER A 336 9.35 -19.03 -41.77
N THR A 337 9.95 -20.17 -41.42
CA THR A 337 11.30 -20.56 -41.84
C THR A 337 11.22 -21.64 -42.91
N MET A 338 11.75 -21.35 -44.07
CA MET A 338 11.94 -22.41 -45.08
C MET A 338 13.21 -23.20 -44.68
N LYS A 339 13.07 -24.54 -44.51
CA LYS A 339 14.24 -25.41 -44.50
C LYS A 339 14.73 -25.51 -45.95
N THR A 340 15.92 -25.00 -46.25
CA THR A 340 16.69 -25.28 -47.47
C THR A 340 17.24 -26.69 -47.44
#